data_98e1023ab8cf9309fefc65b689d017a6
#
_entry.id   98e1023ab8cf9309fefc65b689d017a6
#
_cell.length_a   1.000
_cell.length_b   1.000
_cell.length_c   1.000
_cell.angle_alpha   90.00
_cell.angle_beta   90.00
_cell.angle_gamma   90.00
#
_symmetry.space_group_name_H-M   'P 1'
#
loop_
_entity.id
_entity.type
_entity.pdbx_description
1 polymer ?
#
loop_
_entity_poly.entity_id
_entity_poly.type
_entity_poly.pdbx_seq_one_letter_code
_entity_poly.pdbx_strand_id
1 'polypeptide(L)'
;MKHIFMNMAVVGLFSLGLASCSDELNISSIDPQSKTTYDDMELLAKQYATLGLTGQAGPAGKPDISADEGETGFYRTTFNLQELCSDECIWAWQNDNDIPALTNISWTAASDRVNWAYQRLAYDITLFNQYLSETETREGDDYKKYRAEVRFLRALHYWYFLDLFHKAPFKLVYNPEVLPEEKAGVDLYNWLDQELTEIEPELAEVGAFNNKANFGRADRGAAYALHARLALNSEVYTDGQKKEYQKAIDYCDKILVDNAGKYELCREAKNGYSGYQQVFMGDNDYNEQAMKEIIFPIRQDGKKTEAYAGSTYLISSMRVSGMPYAGTSEMWSCNFARKALATRFLDIENNNEANNLAKMLSETKEYKKAYEAYTNGKTFANAGAASDPTKMTEAEVIAADEALGGSTKNIIRIANDERALLYAGVGGGFRTLTTDQISGFTNGLSVVKWQNSRSDNSTPSDGKFSDTDIPLFRLAEIYLTRAEAKYRLNGTQDLEDINELRNRAHATPVSAVNLAVLLNEWGKEFYMEGRRRSDLVRFEKFAGNKYIWDFKGGVSKGTSVDKHFNVYPIPSKDTSNNPNMHQNPKY
;
A
#
# COMPACT_ATOMS: atom_id res chain seq x y z
N MET A 1 62.51 -35.81 -51.20
CA MET A 1 62.12 -36.35 -49.88
C MET A 1 62.13 -35.30 -48.73
N LYS A 2 62.90 -34.22 -48.78
CA LYS A 2 62.91 -33.21 -47.69
C LYS A 2 61.66 -32.31 -47.62
N HIS A 3 60.95 -32.09 -48.71
CA HIS A 3 59.77 -31.23 -48.75
C HIS A 3 58.46 -31.93 -48.32
N ILE A 4 58.40 -33.23 -48.33
CA ILE A 4 57.21 -33.99 -47.90
C ILE A 4 57.15 -34.09 -46.37
N PHE A 5 58.29 -34.19 -45.70
CA PHE A 5 58.36 -34.21 -44.22
C PHE A 5 58.07 -32.85 -43.58
N MET A 6 58.35 -31.72 -44.27
CA MET A 6 58.06 -30.39 -43.76
C MET A 6 56.57 -30.02 -43.83
N ASN A 7 55.86 -30.52 -44.85
CA ASN A 7 54.41 -30.30 -44.96
C ASN A 7 53.58 -31.21 -44.00
N MET A 8 54.08 -32.39 -43.62
CA MET A 8 53.45 -33.19 -42.58
C MET A 8 53.64 -32.65 -41.19
N ALA A 9 54.74 -32.01 -40.88
CA ALA A 9 55.00 -31.37 -39.58
C ALA A 9 54.14 -30.11 -39.38
N VAL A 10 53.86 -29.35 -40.45
CA VAL A 10 53.00 -28.13 -40.37
C VAL A 10 51.54 -28.51 -40.25
N VAL A 11 51.06 -29.56 -40.90
CA VAL A 11 49.68 -30.06 -40.75
C VAL A 11 49.44 -30.71 -39.38
N GLY A 12 50.47 -31.36 -38.79
CA GLY A 12 50.40 -31.92 -37.44
C GLY A 12 50.38 -30.88 -36.34
N LEU A 13 51.03 -29.72 -36.54
CA LEU A 13 51.02 -28.61 -35.57
C LEU A 13 49.71 -27.77 -35.63
N PHE A 14 49.04 -27.74 -36.78
CA PHE A 14 47.73 -27.06 -36.89
C PHE A 14 46.56 -27.92 -36.34
N SER A 15 46.65 -29.22 -36.32
CA SER A 15 45.64 -30.12 -35.76
C SER A 15 45.72 -30.28 -34.22
N LEU A 16 46.86 -29.96 -33.61
CA LEU A 16 47.02 -29.91 -32.14
C LEU A 16 46.63 -28.57 -31.52
N GLY A 17 46.48 -27.49 -32.31
CA GLY A 17 46.04 -26.17 -31.84
C GLY A 17 44.54 -25.98 -31.78
N LEU A 18 43.72 -26.89 -32.32
CA LEU A 18 42.25 -26.75 -32.33
C LEU A 18 41.56 -27.57 -31.22
N ALA A 19 42.29 -28.38 -30.48
CA ALA A 19 41.71 -29.16 -29.37
C ALA A 19 41.88 -28.50 -27.98
N SER A 20 42.50 -27.32 -27.92
CA SER A 20 42.85 -26.68 -26.63
C SER A 20 41.93 -25.51 -26.21
N CYS A 21 40.87 -25.21 -26.95
CA CYS A 21 40.02 -24.05 -26.63
C CYS A 21 38.60 -24.40 -26.15
N SER A 22 38.25 -25.67 -26.04
CA SER A 22 36.89 -26.02 -25.57
C SER A 22 36.79 -26.21 -24.05
N ASP A 23 37.89 -26.56 -23.37
CA ASP A 23 37.88 -26.75 -21.92
C ASP A 23 38.11 -25.44 -21.13
N GLU A 24 38.70 -24.41 -21.76
CA GLU A 24 38.88 -23.10 -21.10
C GLU A 24 37.60 -22.22 -21.14
N LEU A 25 36.60 -22.61 -21.89
CA LEU A 25 35.28 -21.94 -21.93
C LEU A 25 34.32 -22.50 -20.89
N ASN A 26 34.67 -23.57 -20.21
CA ASN A 26 33.88 -24.14 -19.10
C ASN A 26 34.44 -23.63 -17.75
N ILE A 27 34.46 -22.32 -17.58
CA ILE A 27 34.88 -21.72 -16.32
C ILE A 27 33.72 -21.88 -15.35
N SER A 28 33.84 -22.80 -14.40
CA SER A 28 32.98 -22.77 -13.22
C SER A 28 33.24 -21.47 -12.46
N SER A 29 32.20 -20.78 -12.05
CA SER A 29 32.32 -19.57 -11.25
C SER A 29 33.21 -19.82 -10.04
N ILE A 30 34.30 -19.01 -9.89
CA ILE A 30 35.23 -19.07 -8.75
C ILE A 30 34.58 -18.42 -7.51
N ASP A 31 33.50 -17.67 -7.68
CA ASP A 31 32.77 -17.06 -6.58
C ASP A 31 31.91 -18.11 -5.87
N PRO A 32 32.22 -18.46 -4.61
CA PRO A 32 31.43 -19.43 -3.85
C PRO A 32 30.01 -18.95 -3.55
N GLN A 33 29.69 -17.69 -3.83
CA GLN A 33 28.32 -17.13 -3.72
C GLN A 33 27.53 -17.23 -5.01
N SER A 34 28.16 -17.55 -6.17
CA SER A 34 27.44 -17.77 -7.41
C SER A 34 26.85 -19.18 -7.44
N LYS A 35 25.54 -19.27 -7.24
CA LYS A 35 24.78 -20.51 -7.47
C LYS A 35 24.66 -20.76 -8.98
N THR A 36 25.12 -21.90 -9.45
CA THR A 36 24.97 -22.37 -10.84
C THR A 36 23.73 -23.24 -11.04
N THR A 37 23.09 -23.66 -9.95
CA THR A 37 21.83 -24.42 -9.93
C THR A 37 20.88 -23.78 -8.95
N TYR A 38 19.64 -23.55 -9.38
CA TYR A 38 18.58 -22.98 -8.56
C TYR A 38 17.47 -24.01 -8.38
N ASP A 39 16.89 -24.04 -7.17
CA ASP A 39 15.62 -24.67 -6.91
C ASP A 39 14.51 -23.83 -7.57
N ASP A 40 13.50 -24.48 -8.15
CA ASP A 40 12.42 -23.80 -8.84
C ASP A 40 11.61 -22.90 -7.91
N MET A 41 11.45 -23.29 -6.64
CA MET A 41 10.79 -22.48 -5.63
C MET A 41 11.63 -21.27 -5.23
N GLU A 42 12.96 -21.38 -5.19
CA GLU A 42 13.85 -20.24 -4.96
C GLU A 42 13.74 -19.21 -6.08
N LEU A 43 13.64 -19.66 -7.34
CA LEU A 43 13.45 -18.77 -8.49
C LEU A 43 12.09 -18.06 -8.45
N LEU A 44 11.03 -18.78 -8.09
CA LEU A 44 9.71 -18.18 -7.88
C LEU A 44 9.72 -17.19 -6.70
N ALA A 45 10.29 -17.59 -5.57
CA ALA A 45 10.39 -16.75 -4.39
C ALA A 45 11.13 -15.44 -4.67
N LYS A 46 12.15 -15.45 -5.54
CA LYS A 46 12.86 -14.26 -6.00
C LYS A 46 11.91 -13.27 -6.71
N GLN A 47 10.92 -13.75 -7.45
CA GLN A 47 9.94 -12.87 -8.11
C GLN A 47 9.06 -12.14 -7.08
N TYR A 48 8.61 -12.85 -6.04
CA TYR A 48 7.87 -12.25 -4.93
C TYR A 48 8.72 -11.30 -4.07
N ALA A 49 10.01 -11.59 -3.93
CA ALA A 49 10.93 -10.77 -3.15
C ALA A 49 11.07 -9.34 -3.69
N THR A 50 10.81 -9.09 -4.97
CA THR A 50 10.80 -7.74 -5.56
C THR A 50 9.80 -6.81 -4.88
N LEU A 51 8.70 -7.35 -4.34
CA LEU A 51 7.68 -6.58 -3.64
C LEU A 51 8.16 -6.10 -2.25
N GLY A 52 9.01 -6.89 -1.58
CA GLY A 52 9.42 -6.65 -0.19
C GLY A 52 10.82 -6.06 -0.02
N LEU A 53 11.72 -6.27 -1.00
CA LEU A 53 13.11 -5.82 -0.97
C LEU A 53 13.32 -4.52 -1.76
N THR A 54 14.40 -3.83 -1.47
CA THR A 54 14.76 -2.59 -2.18
C THR A 54 15.63 -2.84 -3.41
N GLY A 55 16.20 -4.03 -3.52
CA GLY A 55 17.07 -4.44 -4.63
C GLY A 55 17.38 -5.92 -4.62
N GLN A 56 18.19 -6.36 -5.58
CA GLN A 56 18.50 -7.76 -5.81
C GLN A 56 19.60 -8.33 -4.88
N ALA A 57 20.20 -7.48 -4.05
CA ALA A 57 21.29 -7.88 -3.15
C ALA A 57 20.82 -8.60 -1.86
N GLY A 58 19.52 -8.77 -1.68
CA GLY A 58 18.93 -9.48 -0.53
C GLY A 58 18.65 -8.59 0.69
N PRO A 59 18.45 -9.20 1.87
CA PRO A 59 18.15 -8.48 3.12
C PRO A 59 19.20 -7.43 3.46
N ALA A 60 18.76 -6.25 3.97
CA ALA A 60 19.63 -5.09 4.19
C ALA A 60 20.51 -4.76 2.97
N GLY A 61 20.06 -5.19 1.80
CA GLY A 61 20.78 -5.04 0.54
C GLY A 61 20.79 -3.62 0.06
N LYS A 62 21.80 -3.30 -0.76
CA LYS A 62 21.89 -1.98 -1.38
C LYS A 62 20.75 -1.78 -2.37
N PRO A 63 20.16 -0.58 -2.42
CA PRO A 63 19.18 -0.25 -3.43
C PRO A 63 19.79 -0.30 -4.84
N ASP A 64 19.00 -0.73 -5.81
CA ASP A 64 19.41 -0.89 -7.21
C ASP A 64 18.99 0.29 -8.11
N ILE A 65 18.16 1.19 -7.63
CA ILE A 65 17.64 2.35 -8.38
C ILE A 65 18.17 3.68 -7.83
N SER A 66 18.18 3.86 -6.50
CA SER A 66 18.66 5.06 -5.82
C SER A 66 19.59 4.68 -4.67
N ALA A 67 20.41 5.63 -4.24
CA ALA A 67 21.38 5.41 -3.17
C ALA A 67 20.75 5.32 -1.76
N ASP A 68 19.52 5.77 -1.58
CA ASP A 68 18.85 5.73 -0.29
C ASP A 68 18.09 4.40 -0.11
N GLU A 69 18.43 3.70 0.97
CA GLU A 69 17.86 2.40 1.28
C GLU A 69 16.37 2.50 1.60
N GLY A 70 15.58 1.69 0.93
CA GLY A 70 14.13 1.61 1.11
C GLY A 70 13.30 2.57 0.26
N GLU A 71 13.82 3.74 -0.14
CA GLU A 71 13.04 4.76 -0.87
C GLU A 71 12.53 4.29 -2.23
N THR A 72 13.22 3.37 -2.87
CA THR A 72 12.91 2.86 -4.20
C THR A 72 12.28 1.47 -4.20
N GLY A 73 11.88 0.96 -3.05
CA GLY A 73 11.14 -0.30 -2.95
C GLY A 73 9.71 -0.16 -3.47
N PHE A 74 9.16 -1.26 -3.97
CA PHE A 74 7.84 -1.29 -4.63
C PHE A 74 6.74 -0.63 -3.79
N TYR A 75 6.55 -1.07 -2.53
CA TYR A 75 5.45 -0.55 -1.73
C TYR A 75 5.65 0.90 -1.30
N ARG A 76 6.86 1.28 -0.85
CA ARG A 76 7.13 2.66 -0.41
C ARG A 76 6.95 3.67 -1.54
N THR A 77 7.39 3.36 -2.77
CA THR A 77 7.20 4.26 -3.92
C THR A 77 5.73 4.42 -4.28
N THR A 78 4.97 3.33 -4.36
CA THR A 78 3.54 3.36 -4.68
C THR A 78 2.73 4.01 -3.55
N PHE A 79 3.02 3.71 -2.28
CA PHE A 79 2.41 4.37 -1.13
C PHE A 79 2.62 5.88 -1.17
N ASN A 80 3.84 6.35 -1.40
CA ASN A 80 4.13 7.79 -1.45
C ASN A 80 3.29 8.51 -2.50
N LEU A 81 3.13 7.93 -3.69
CA LEU A 81 2.33 8.51 -4.76
C LEU A 81 0.82 8.43 -4.50
N GLN A 82 0.36 7.53 -3.65
CA GLN A 82 -1.06 7.39 -3.32
C GLN A 82 -1.48 8.20 -2.09
N GLU A 83 -0.60 8.34 -1.10
CA GLU A 83 -0.96 8.89 0.20
C GLU A 83 -0.44 10.30 0.44
N LEU A 84 0.83 10.61 0.12
CA LEU A 84 1.44 11.89 0.48
C LEU A 84 0.84 13.09 -0.28
N CYS A 85 0.15 12.85 -1.37
CA CYS A 85 -0.60 13.86 -2.13
C CYS A 85 -2.09 13.92 -1.77
N SER A 86 -2.54 13.13 -0.79
CA SER A 86 -3.95 12.97 -0.45
C SER A 86 -4.38 13.82 0.76
N ASP A 87 -5.65 13.69 1.13
CA ASP A 87 -6.25 14.30 2.31
C ASP A 87 -5.98 13.52 3.61
N GLU A 88 -5.21 12.42 3.56
CA GLU A 88 -5.03 11.53 4.70
C GLU A 88 -3.79 11.82 5.52
N CYS A 89 -2.65 12.09 4.88
CA CYS A 89 -1.41 12.26 5.62
C CYS A 89 -0.58 13.47 5.20
N ILE A 90 0.36 13.83 6.08
CA ILE A 90 1.32 14.90 5.89
C ILE A 90 2.70 14.42 6.33
N TRP A 91 3.71 14.69 5.51
CA TRP A 91 5.09 14.37 5.81
C TRP A 91 5.82 15.61 6.32
N ALA A 92 6.25 15.58 7.59
CA ALA A 92 6.82 16.76 8.25
C ALA A 92 8.24 17.15 7.78
N TRP A 93 9.00 16.20 7.22
CA TRP A 93 10.34 16.48 6.68
C TRP A 93 10.23 17.09 5.28
N GLN A 94 9.89 18.37 5.23
CA GLN A 94 9.65 19.09 3.99
C GLN A 94 10.91 19.36 3.15
N ASN A 95 12.12 19.10 3.70
CA ASN A 95 13.37 19.17 2.96
C ASN A 95 13.69 17.88 2.18
N ASP A 96 12.94 16.81 2.41
CA ASP A 96 13.12 15.57 1.67
C ASP A 96 12.71 15.77 0.21
N ASN A 97 13.43 15.09 -0.68
CA ASN A 97 13.26 15.24 -2.11
C ASN A 97 11.82 15.00 -2.55
N ASP A 98 11.25 15.93 -3.33
CA ASP A 98 9.88 15.96 -3.88
C ASP A 98 8.74 15.90 -2.86
N ILE A 99 8.99 15.90 -1.55
CA ILE A 99 7.91 15.93 -0.56
C ILE A 99 7.04 17.19 -0.70
N PRO A 100 7.58 18.40 -0.87
CA PRO A 100 6.75 19.58 -1.16
C PRO A 100 5.92 19.42 -2.44
N ALA A 101 6.48 18.81 -3.48
CA ALA A 101 5.76 18.60 -4.73
C ALA A 101 4.57 17.66 -4.57
N LEU A 102 4.70 16.58 -3.80
CA LEU A 102 3.59 15.68 -3.49
C LEU A 102 2.55 16.37 -2.60
N THR A 103 2.98 17.01 -1.50
CA THR A 103 2.08 17.70 -0.58
C THR A 103 1.25 18.79 -1.28
N ASN A 104 1.87 19.54 -2.19
CA ASN A 104 1.26 20.68 -2.89
C ASN A 104 0.59 20.30 -4.23
N ILE A 105 0.69 19.05 -4.67
CA ILE A 105 0.23 18.58 -5.98
C ILE A 105 0.84 19.45 -7.09
N SER A 106 2.18 19.49 -7.13
CA SER A 106 2.96 20.33 -8.06
C SER A 106 4.15 19.59 -8.68
N TRP A 107 4.08 18.28 -8.75
CA TRP A 107 5.10 17.44 -9.38
C TRP A 107 5.24 17.69 -10.87
N THR A 108 6.38 17.33 -11.42
CA THR A 108 6.73 17.47 -12.83
C THR A 108 7.36 16.19 -13.38
N ALA A 109 7.62 16.13 -14.67
CA ALA A 109 8.32 15.00 -15.29
C ALA A 109 9.79 14.82 -14.82
N ALA A 110 10.33 15.79 -14.07
CA ALA A 110 11.65 15.71 -13.44
C ALA A 110 11.62 15.24 -11.98
N SER A 111 10.44 15.03 -11.40
CA SER A 111 10.28 14.61 -10.00
C SER A 111 10.87 13.23 -9.76
N ASP A 112 11.83 13.14 -8.82
CA ASP A 112 12.56 11.89 -8.54
C ASP A 112 11.66 10.80 -7.96
N ARG A 113 10.72 11.13 -7.04
CA ARG A 113 9.81 10.13 -6.46
C ARG A 113 8.85 9.53 -7.49
N VAL A 114 8.44 10.33 -8.49
CA VAL A 114 7.67 9.83 -9.64
C VAL A 114 8.53 8.92 -10.51
N ASN A 115 9.77 9.34 -10.77
CA ASN A 115 10.73 8.55 -11.54
C ASN A 115 11.09 7.23 -10.85
N TRP A 116 11.29 7.23 -9.53
CA TRP A 116 11.61 6.00 -8.78
C TRP A 116 10.48 4.97 -8.82
N ALA A 117 9.23 5.40 -8.67
CA ALA A 117 8.08 4.51 -8.80
C ALA A 117 7.98 3.91 -10.22
N TYR A 118 8.14 4.74 -11.24
CA TYR A 118 8.15 4.31 -12.64
C TYR A 118 9.26 3.29 -12.91
N GLN A 119 10.48 3.59 -12.48
CA GLN A 119 11.63 2.71 -12.65
C GLN A 119 11.46 1.38 -11.90
N ARG A 120 10.94 1.41 -10.67
CA ARG A 120 10.68 0.18 -9.90
C ARG A 120 9.70 -0.72 -10.63
N LEU A 121 8.59 -0.20 -11.08
CA LEU A 121 7.60 -0.97 -11.83
C LEU A 121 8.18 -1.57 -13.12
N ALA A 122 8.94 -0.80 -13.90
CA ALA A 122 9.55 -1.27 -15.14
C ALA A 122 10.65 -2.31 -14.90
N TYR A 123 11.45 -2.12 -13.85
CA TYR A 123 12.51 -3.04 -13.46
C TYR A 123 11.94 -4.41 -13.04
N ASP A 124 10.93 -4.41 -12.18
CA ASP A 124 10.30 -5.65 -11.70
C ASP A 124 9.62 -6.40 -12.85
N ILE A 125 8.94 -5.70 -13.78
CA ILE A 125 8.40 -6.31 -15.02
C ILE A 125 9.50 -6.97 -15.84
N THR A 126 10.70 -6.38 -15.91
CA THR A 126 11.83 -6.97 -16.63
C THR A 126 12.26 -8.30 -15.99
N LEU A 127 12.30 -8.37 -14.66
CA LEU A 127 12.60 -9.63 -13.94
C LEU A 127 11.52 -10.70 -14.17
N PHE A 128 10.24 -10.31 -14.17
CA PHE A 128 9.14 -11.23 -14.47
C PHE A 128 9.23 -11.77 -15.91
N ASN A 129 9.52 -10.90 -16.88
CA ASN A 129 9.71 -11.31 -18.27
C ASN A 129 10.92 -12.25 -18.42
N GLN A 130 12.01 -11.99 -17.71
CA GLN A 130 13.17 -12.88 -17.68
C GLN A 130 12.78 -14.27 -17.15
N TYR A 131 12.11 -14.34 -15.99
CA TYR A 131 11.64 -15.59 -15.41
C TYR A 131 10.74 -16.38 -16.38
N LEU A 132 9.76 -15.69 -16.99
CA LEU A 132 8.83 -16.30 -17.93
C LEU A 132 9.54 -16.86 -19.18
N SER A 133 10.56 -16.15 -19.68
CA SER A 133 11.38 -16.60 -20.79
C SER A 133 12.26 -17.81 -20.41
N GLU A 134 12.93 -17.78 -19.25
CA GLU A 134 13.80 -18.87 -18.78
C GLU A 134 13.03 -20.15 -18.45
N THR A 135 11.74 -20.04 -18.12
CA THR A 135 10.88 -21.19 -17.78
C THR A 135 9.92 -21.61 -18.89
N GLU A 136 9.98 -20.98 -20.07
CA GLU A 136 9.04 -21.21 -21.17
C GLU A 136 8.97 -22.68 -21.62
N THR A 137 10.12 -23.32 -21.69
CA THR A 137 10.25 -24.72 -22.13
C THR A 137 10.12 -25.76 -21.02
N ARG A 138 9.95 -25.32 -19.77
CA ARG A 138 9.78 -26.24 -18.65
C ARG A 138 8.34 -26.72 -18.58
N GLU A 139 8.19 -28.05 -18.50
CA GLU A 139 6.89 -28.72 -18.48
C GLU A 139 6.47 -29.16 -17.08
N GLY A 140 5.17 -29.36 -16.88
CA GLY A 140 4.56 -29.83 -15.64
C GLY A 140 3.56 -28.85 -15.06
N ASP A 141 2.63 -29.35 -14.25
CA ASP A 141 1.54 -28.55 -13.66
C ASP A 141 2.06 -27.48 -12.68
N ASP A 142 3.16 -27.74 -11.99
CA ASP A 142 3.75 -26.77 -11.09
C ASP A 142 4.32 -25.56 -11.84
N TYR A 143 4.98 -25.79 -13.00
CA TYR A 143 5.47 -24.67 -13.82
C TYR A 143 4.34 -23.84 -14.43
N LYS A 144 3.20 -24.46 -14.79
CA LYS A 144 2.02 -23.70 -15.22
C LYS A 144 1.55 -22.77 -14.13
N LYS A 145 1.42 -23.27 -12.88
CA LYS A 145 1.05 -22.45 -11.71
C LYS A 145 2.06 -21.35 -11.44
N TYR A 146 3.36 -21.67 -11.40
CA TYR A 146 4.41 -20.69 -11.13
C TYR A 146 4.45 -19.59 -12.20
N ARG A 147 4.30 -19.94 -13.48
CA ARG A 147 4.20 -18.94 -14.54
C ARG A 147 2.94 -18.10 -14.43
N ALA A 148 1.79 -18.69 -14.05
CA ALA A 148 0.56 -17.94 -13.80
C ALA A 148 0.71 -16.96 -12.64
N GLU A 149 1.38 -17.35 -11.55
CA GLU A 149 1.69 -16.44 -10.44
C GLU A 149 2.60 -15.28 -10.89
N VAL A 150 3.64 -15.53 -11.68
CA VAL A 150 4.52 -14.47 -12.18
C VAL A 150 3.81 -13.58 -13.20
N ARG A 151 2.92 -14.15 -14.05
CA ARG A 151 2.02 -13.35 -14.91
C ARG A 151 1.08 -12.46 -14.08
N PHE A 152 0.57 -12.96 -12.95
CA PHE A 152 -0.20 -12.14 -12.01
C PHE A 152 0.62 -10.99 -11.44
N LEU A 153 1.86 -11.23 -10.98
CA LEU A 153 2.75 -10.17 -10.48
C LEU A 153 3.02 -9.12 -11.56
N ARG A 154 3.26 -9.55 -12.81
CA ARG A 154 3.43 -8.66 -13.96
C ARG A 154 2.16 -7.84 -14.25
N ALA A 155 0.99 -8.47 -14.23
CA ALA A 155 -0.29 -7.79 -14.40
C ALA A 155 -0.54 -6.76 -13.28
N LEU A 156 -0.21 -7.07 -12.03
CA LEU A 156 -0.27 -6.14 -10.91
C LEU A 156 0.59 -4.89 -11.14
N HIS A 157 1.81 -5.04 -11.66
CA HIS A 157 2.69 -3.91 -11.97
C HIS A 157 2.18 -3.07 -13.14
N TYR A 158 1.63 -3.70 -14.19
CA TYR A 158 0.97 -2.98 -15.28
C TYR A 158 -0.32 -2.29 -14.82
N TRP A 159 -1.05 -2.85 -13.84
CA TRP A 159 -2.17 -2.16 -13.23
C TRP A 159 -1.71 -0.89 -12.50
N TYR A 160 -0.59 -0.91 -11.75
CA TYR A 160 -0.03 0.30 -11.15
C TYR A 160 0.39 1.33 -12.21
N PHE A 161 0.94 0.90 -13.34
CA PHE A 161 1.20 1.82 -14.46
C PHE A 161 -0.09 2.47 -14.97
N LEU A 162 -1.15 1.70 -15.14
CA LEU A 162 -2.46 2.22 -15.57
C LEU A 162 -3.04 3.21 -14.56
N ASP A 163 -2.99 2.89 -13.27
CA ASP A 163 -3.54 3.73 -12.20
C ASP A 163 -2.76 5.04 -11.99
N LEU A 164 -1.43 4.96 -11.98
CA LEU A 164 -0.59 6.11 -11.68
C LEU A 164 -0.31 6.97 -12.91
N PHE A 165 -0.03 6.34 -14.06
CA PHE A 165 0.49 7.01 -15.26
C PHE A 165 -0.47 6.96 -16.45
N HIS A 166 -1.55 6.19 -16.40
CA HIS A 166 -2.50 5.93 -17.48
C HIS A 166 -1.89 5.26 -18.73
N LYS A 167 -0.60 4.94 -18.70
CA LYS A 167 0.16 4.27 -19.77
C LYS A 167 1.39 3.57 -19.20
N ALA A 168 1.90 2.62 -19.97
CA ALA A 168 3.06 1.82 -19.57
C ALA A 168 4.04 1.65 -20.74
N PRO A 169 5.35 1.50 -20.45
CA PRO A 169 6.33 0.92 -21.37
C PRO A 169 6.05 -0.57 -21.47
N PHE A 170 5.28 -0.96 -22.48
CA PHE A 170 4.68 -2.29 -22.58
C PHE A 170 5.60 -3.28 -23.28
N LYS A 171 5.95 -4.37 -22.57
CA LYS A 171 6.80 -5.43 -23.09
C LYS A 171 6.55 -6.72 -22.35
N LEU A 172 6.35 -7.82 -23.08
CA LEU A 172 6.02 -9.14 -22.51
C LEU A 172 7.15 -10.17 -22.64
N VAL A 173 8.21 -9.83 -23.36
CA VAL A 173 9.35 -10.72 -23.60
C VAL A 173 10.64 -10.11 -23.06
N TYR A 174 11.53 -10.94 -22.56
CA TYR A 174 12.88 -10.51 -22.17
C TYR A 174 13.76 -10.39 -23.42
N ASN A 175 13.94 -9.17 -23.88
CA ASN A 175 14.85 -8.86 -24.97
C ASN A 175 15.42 -7.42 -24.77
N PRO A 176 16.64 -7.25 -24.25
CA PRO A 176 17.21 -5.94 -23.95
C PRO A 176 17.45 -5.06 -25.20
N GLU A 177 17.54 -5.68 -26.39
CA GLU A 177 17.80 -4.95 -27.66
C GLU A 177 16.58 -4.20 -28.19
N VAL A 178 15.39 -4.51 -27.71
CA VAL A 178 14.13 -3.92 -28.20
C VAL A 178 13.55 -3.01 -27.12
N LEU A 179 13.31 -1.74 -27.46
CA LEU A 179 12.63 -0.81 -26.57
C LEU A 179 11.16 -1.20 -26.42
N PRO A 180 10.56 -1.00 -25.23
CA PRO A 180 9.13 -1.22 -25.02
C PRO A 180 8.27 -0.24 -25.84
N GLU A 181 7.11 -0.70 -26.29
CA GLU A 181 6.09 0.12 -26.93
C GLU A 181 5.21 0.81 -25.90
N GLU A 182 4.60 1.93 -26.24
CA GLU A 182 3.57 2.54 -25.39
C GLU A 182 2.26 1.75 -25.48
N LYS A 183 1.68 1.41 -24.33
CA LYS A 183 0.29 0.94 -24.23
C LYS A 183 -0.45 1.78 -23.17
N ALA A 184 -1.61 2.35 -23.52
CA ALA A 184 -2.28 3.36 -22.71
C ALA A 184 -3.79 3.12 -22.59
N GLY A 185 -4.41 3.71 -21.58
CA GLY A 185 -5.84 3.81 -21.40
C GLY A 185 -6.58 2.50 -21.64
N VAL A 186 -7.57 2.54 -22.55
CA VAL A 186 -8.43 1.40 -22.85
C VAL A 186 -7.67 0.18 -23.39
N ASP A 187 -6.57 0.37 -24.10
CA ASP A 187 -5.78 -0.74 -24.64
C ASP A 187 -5.01 -1.48 -23.55
N LEU A 188 -4.46 -0.75 -22.58
CA LEU A 188 -3.80 -1.34 -21.40
C LEU A 188 -4.84 -2.01 -20.48
N TYR A 189 -6.01 -1.38 -20.30
CA TYR A 189 -7.13 -1.96 -19.57
C TYR A 189 -7.58 -3.30 -20.19
N ASN A 190 -7.79 -3.34 -21.51
CA ASN A 190 -8.23 -4.55 -22.21
C ASN A 190 -7.19 -5.67 -22.11
N TRP A 191 -5.91 -5.33 -22.22
CA TRP A 191 -4.85 -6.32 -22.04
C TRP A 191 -4.83 -6.89 -20.61
N LEU A 192 -4.99 -6.04 -19.59
CA LEU A 192 -5.07 -6.48 -18.19
C LEU A 192 -6.26 -7.40 -17.95
N ASP A 193 -7.43 -7.03 -18.46
CA ASP A 193 -8.65 -7.83 -18.36
C ASP A 193 -8.49 -9.22 -19.02
N GLN A 194 -7.85 -9.26 -20.19
CA GLN A 194 -7.55 -10.51 -20.88
C GLN A 194 -6.51 -11.34 -20.14
N GLU A 195 -5.37 -10.74 -19.75
CA GLU A 195 -4.27 -11.45 -19.05
C GLU A 195 -4.76 -12.08 -17.75
N LEU A 196 -5.55 -11.35 -16.95
CA LEU A 196 -6.13 -11.87 -15.72
C LEU A 196 -7.10 -13.03 -16.00
N THR A 197 -7.96 -12.90 -17.03
CA THR A 197 -8.89 -13.97 -17.43
C THR A 197 -8.15 -15.25 -17.85
N GLU A 198 -7.03 -15.11 -18.57
CA GLU A 198 -6.23 -16.24 -19.02
C GLU A 198 -5.54 -17.00 -17.89
N ILE A 199 -5.02 -16.28 -16.88
CA ILE A 199 -4.29 -16.90 -15.78
C ILE A 199 -5.18 -17.49 -14.68
N GLU A 200 -6.44 -17.01 -14.54
CA GLU A 200 -7.36 -17.50 -13.50
C GLU A 200 -7.44 -19.04 -13.42
N PRO A 201 -7.66 -19.79 -14.52
CA PRO A 201 -7.75 -21.26 -14.45
C PRO A 201 -6.42 -21.95 -14.14
N GLU A 202 -5.28 -21.28 -14.35
CA GLU A 202 -3.94 -21.84 -14.11
C GLU A 202 -3.46 -21.60 -12.66
N LEU A 203 -4.02 -20.63 -11.96
CA LEU A 203 -3.71 -20.34 -10.56
C LEU A 203 -4.32 -21.41 -9.63
N ALA A 204 -3.74 -21.53 -8.43
CA ALA A 204 -4.29 -22.36 -7.37
C ALA A 204 -5.71 -21.90 -6.97
N GLU A 205 -6.50 -22.82 -6.43
CA GLU A 205 -7.86 -22.56 -6.00
C GLU A 205 -7.94 -21.41 -4.97
N VAL A 206 -9.07 -20.72 -4.90
CA VAL A 206 -9.32 -19.62 -3.95
C VAL A 206 -9.07 -20.09 -2.52
N GLY A 207 -8.23 -19.36 -1.78
CA GLY A 207 -7.85 -19.66 -0.40
C GLY A 207 -6.83 -20.81 -0.27
N ALA A 208 -6.28 -21.33 -1.37
CA ALA A 208 -5.32 -22.44 -1.32
C ALA A 208 -4.06 -22.10 -0.54
N PHE A 209 -3.68 -20.84 -0.51
CA PHE A 209 -2.48 -20.35 0.17
C PHE A 209 -2.76 -19.68 1.52
N ASN A 210 -3.98 -19.79 2.03
CA ASN A 210 -4.37 -19.32 3.37
C ASN A 210 -3.84 -20.24 4.47
N ASN A 211 -2.55 -20.52 4.42
CA ASN A 211 -1.84 -21.37 5.37
C ASN A 211 -0.39 -20.90 5.52
N LYS A 212 0.18 -21.14 6.69
CA LYS A 212 1.53 -20.67 7.06
C LYS A 212 2.63 -21.02 6.06
N ALA A 213 2.55 -22.17 5.37
CA ALA A 213 3.60 -22.64 4.48
C ALA A 213 3.65 -21.88 3.14
N ASN A 214 2.50 -21.43 2.65
CA ASN A 214 2.35 -20.82 1.32
C ASN A 214 1.79 -19.40 1.37
N PHE A 215 1.57 -18.84 2.56
CA PHE A 215 1.02 -17.50 2.71
C PHE A 215 1.87 -16.47 1.96
N GLY A 216 1.20 -15.64 1.18
CA GLY A 216 1.84 -14.62 0.34
C GLY A 216 1.96 -15.00 -1.14
N ARG A 217 1.64 -16.23 -1.54
CA ARG A 217 1.53 -16.61 -2.95
C ARG A 217 0.17 -16.21 -3.52
N ALA A 218 0.14 -15.88 -4.82
CA ALA A 218 -1.09 -15.50 -5.51
C ALA A 218 -1.90 -16.73 -5.91
N ASP A 219 -3.14 -16.79 -5.43
CA ASP A 219 -4.15 -17.75 -5.86
C ASP A 219 -5.22 -17.07 -6.73
N ARG A 220 -6.28 -17.77 -7.11
CA ARG A 220 -7.41 -17.21 -7.87
C ARG A 220 -8.09 -16.05 -7.12
N GLY A 221 -8.12 -16.07 -5.79
CA GLY A 221 -8.67 -14.98 -5.00
C GLY A 221 -7.91 -13.67 -5.22
N ALA A 222 -6.58 -13.72 -5.35
CA ALA A 222 -5.77 -12.55 -5.66
C ALA A 222 -6.07 -12.01 -7.08
N ALA A 223 -6.22 -12.90 -8.07
CA ALA A 223 -6.59 -12.51 -9.43
C ALA A 223 -8.00 -11.90 -9.48
N TYR A 224 -8.97 -12.49 -8.78
CA TYR A 224 -10.34 -11.96 -8.69
C TYR A 224 -10.37 -10.58 -8.00
N ALA A 225 -9.58 -10.38 -6.94
CA ALA A 225 -9.49 -9.10 -6.26
C ALA A 225 -8.90 -8.00 -7.17
N LEU A 226 -7.85 -8.30 -7.92
CA LEU A 226 -7.27 -7.36 -8.89
C LEU A 226 -8.25 -7.07 -10.02
N HIS A 227 -8.97 -8.09 -10.52
CA HIS A 227 -10.00 -7.92 -11.55
C HIS A 227 -11.18 -7.06 -11.08
N ALA A 228 -11.66 -7.28 -9.85
CA ALA A 228 -12.71 -6.44 -9.24
C ALA A 228 -12.25 -4.98 -9.12
N ARG A 229 -11.00 -4.75 -8.66
CA ARG A 229 -10.38 -3.42 -8.57
C ARG A 229 -10.24 -2.75 -9.95
N LEU A 230 -9.80 -3.50 -10.96
CA LEU A 230 -9.68 -3.04 -12.35
C LEU A 230 -11.05 -2.63 -12.90
N ALA A 231 -12.06 -3.48 -12.75
CA ALA A 231 -13.42 -3.25 -13.25
C ALA A 231 -14.13 -2.07 -12.54
N LEU A 232 -13.95 -1.91 -11.22
CA LEU A 232 -14.51 -0.78 -10.46
C LEU A 232 -13.98 0.57 -10.98
N ASN A 233 -12.71 0.61 -11.39
CA ASN A 233 -12.06 1.83 -11.90
C ASN A 233 -12.12 1.96 -13.43
N SER A 234 -12.87 1.11 -14.13
CA SER A 234 -12.93 1.08 -15.61
C SER A 234 -13.24 2.42 -16.25
N GLU A 235 -14.16 3.19 -15.65
CA GLU A 235 -14.54 4.52 -16.18
C GLU A 235 -13.36 5.50 -16.16
N VAL A 236 -12.52 5.46 -15.09
CA VAL A 236 -11.31 6.28 -14.98
C VAL A 236 -10.25 5.82 -15.97
N TYR A 237 -9.96 4.52 -16.00
CA TYR A 237 -8.85 3.95 -16.78
C TYR A 237 -9.09 3.98 -18.29
N THR A 238 -10.34 4.13 -18.72
CA THR A 238 -10.72 4.13 -20.14
C THR A 238 -11.31 5.47 -20.61
N ASP A 239 -11.08 6.55 -19.85
CA ASP A 239 -11.61 7.89 -20.14
C ASP A 239 -13.13 7.88 -20.42
N GLY A 240 -13.87 7.08 -19.64
CA GLY A 240 -15.33 6.95 -19.73
C GLY A 240 -15.83 6.00 -20.83
N GLN A 241 -14.94 5.34 -21.60
CA GLN A 241 -15.36 4.41 -22.66
C GLN A 241 -15.98 3.13 -22.11
N LYS A 242 -15.62 2.72 -20.90
CA LYS A 242 -16.15 1.52 -20.22
C LYS A 242 -16.69 1.86 -18.83
N LYS A 243 -17.73 1.13 -18.41
CA LYS A 243 -18.33 1.17 -17.07
C LYS A 243 -18.63 -0.26 -16.65
N GLU A 244 -17.62 -0.99 -16.24
CA GLU A 244 -17.66 -2.43 -15.98
C GLU A 244 -18.11 -2.75 -14.54
N TYR A 245 -19.09 -1.98 -14.01
CA TYR A 245 -19.55 -2.16 -12.62
C TYR A 245 -20.18 -3.53 -12.37
N GLN A 246 -20.90 -4.09 -13.37
CA GLN A 246 -21.43 -5.45 -13.25
C GLN A 246 -20.29 -6.47 -13.14
N LYS A 247 -19.25 -6.34 -13.96
CA LYS A 247 -18.05 -7.20 -13.87
C LYS A 247 -17.38 -7.10 -12.49
N ALA A 248 -17.30 -5.89 -11.91
CA ALA A 248 -16.77 -5.72 -10.55
C ALA A 248 -17.59 -6.50 -9.52
N ILE A 249 -18.94 -6.46 -9.62
CA ILE A 249 -19.86 -7.25 -8.77
C ILE A 249 -19.60 -8.74 -8.97
N ASP A 250 -19.54 -9.21 -10.22
CA ASP A 250 -19.36 -10.63 -10.54
C ASP A 250 -18.05 -11.18 -9.96
N TYR A 251 -16.95 -10.43 -10.02
CA TYR A 251 -15.67 -10.84 -9.41
C TYR A 251 -15.68 -10.77 -7.88
N CYS A 252 -16.42 -9.83 -7.29
CA CYS A 252 -16.65 -9.83 -5.85
C CYS A 252 -17.44 -11.06 -5.41
N ASP A 253 -18.46 -11.44 -6.18
CA ASP A 253 -19.32 -12.60 -5.88
C ASP A 253 -18.56 -13.92 -6.02
N LYS A 254 -17.59 -14.03 -6.95
CA LYS A 254 -16.68 -15.17 -6.99
C LYS A 254 -15.94 -15.40 -5.67
N ILE A 255 -15.66 -14.33 -4.89
CA ILE A 255 -14.99 -14.44 -3.58
C ILE A 255 -16.02 -14.62 -2.46
N LEU A 256 -17.04 -13.75 -2.41
CA LEU A 256 -17.96 -13.65 -1.27
C LEU A 256 -19.08 -14.69 -1.31
N VAL A 257 -19.46 -15.17 -2.49
CA VAL A 257 -20.58 -16.09 -2.70
C VAL A 257 -20.10 -17.47 -3.14
N ASP A 258 -19.42 -17.55 -4.29
CA ASP A 258 -19.02 -18.84 -4.87
C ASP A 258 -17.96 -19.57 -4.03
N ASN A 259 -17.13 -18.82 -3.33
CA ASN A 259 -16.07 -19.29 -2.45
C ASN A 259 -16.25 -18.82 -1.00
N ALA A 260 -17.49 -18.70 -0.55
CA ALA A 260 -17.80 -18.27 0.81
C ALA A 260 -17.05 -19.10 1.86
N GLY A 261 -16.49 -18.43 2.87
CA GLY A 261 -15.70 -19.05 3.96
C GLY A 261 -14.25 -19.41 3.60
N LYS A 262 -13.80 -19.17 2.35
CA LYS A 262 -12.37 -19.28 2.00
C LYS A 262 -11.57 -18.11 2.53
N TYR A 263 -12.18 -16.93 2.53
CA TYR A 263 -11.71 -15.73 3.22
C TYR A 263 -12.76 -15.27 4.21
N GLU A 264 -12.34 -14.77 5.36
CA GLU A 264 -13.22 -14.32 6.44
C GLU A 264 -12.65 -13.08 7.10
N LEU A 265 -13.49 -12.13 7.50
CA LEU A 265 -13.05 -10.95 8.25
C LEU A 265 -12.51 -11.37 9.63
N CYS A 266 -11.38 -10.79 10.02
CA CYS A 266 -10.84 -10.94 11.36
C CYS A 266 -11.73 -10.20 12.37
N ARG A 267 -12.40 -10.93 13.27
CA ARG A 267 -13.44 -10.38 14.16
C ARG A 267 -13.10 -10.48 15.63
N GLU A 268 -12.59 -11.65 16.04
CA GLU A 268 -12.41 -11.95 17.45
C GLU A 268 -11.23 -11.19 18.04
N ALA A 269 -11.48 -10.46 19.11
CA ALA A 269 -10.42 -9.78 19.84
C ALA A 269 -9.46 -10.80 20.50
N LYS A 270 -8.16 -10.48 20.51
CA LYS A 270 -7.11 -11.30 21.10
C LYS A 270 -6.17 -10.44 21.91
N ASN A 271 -6.01 -10.77 23.20
CA ASN A 271 -5.11 -10.06 24.14
C ASN A 271 -5.29 -8.52 24.15
N GLY A 272 -6.53 -8.06 24.00
CA GLY A 272 -6.88 -6.64 23.98
C GLY A 272 -6.76 -5.94 22.61
N TYR A 273 -6.34 -6.65 21.57
CA TYR A 273 -6.33 -6.15 20.20
C TYR A 273 -7.63 -6.55 19.47
N SER A 274 -8.29 -5.60 18.84
CA SER A 274 -9.49 -5.88 18.02
C SER A 274 -9.15 -6.73 16.79
N GLY A 275 -10.16 -7.35 16.17
CA GLY A 275 -9.99 -8.07 14.93
C GLY A 275 -9.35 -7.19 13.83
N TYR A 276 -9.78 -5.92 13.72
CA TYR A 276 -9.18 -4.98 12.76
C TYR A 276 -7.68 -4.74 13.01
N GLN A 277 -7.28 -4.55 14.28
CA GLN A 277 -5.87 -4.31 14.61
C GLN A 277 -4.97 -5.48 14.23
N GLN A 278 -5.44 -6.72 14.46
CA GLN A 278 -4.67 -7.93 14.22
C GLN A 278 -4.24 -8.10 12.75
N VAL A 279 -4.97 -7.53 11.81
CA VAL A 279 -4.62 -7.56 10.37
C VAL A 279 -3.32 -6.78 10.08
N PHE A 280 -2.94 -5.84 10.96
CA PHE A 280 -1.80 -4.93 10.79
C PHE A 280 -0.72 -5.12 11.86
N MET A 281 -0.63 -6.31 12.45
CA MET A 281 0.31 -6.64 13.52
C MET A 281 1.38 -7.64 13.07
N GLY A 282 2.49 -7.72 13.79
CA GLY A 282 3.68 -8.51 13.45
C GLY A 282 3.52 -10.03 13.40
N ASP A 283 2.33 -10.53 13.67
CA ASP A 283 1.99 -11.95 13.55
C ASP A 283 0.80 -12.18 12.59
N ASN A 284 0.52 -11.25 11.69
CA ASN A 284 -0.60 -11.37 10.78
C ASN A 284 -0.46 -12.52 9.75
N ASP A 285 0.74 -13.08 9.60
CA ASP A 285 1.05 -14.29 8.82
C ASP A 285 1.01 -15.59 9.64
N TYR A 286 0.80 -15.50 10.96
CA TYR A 286 0.68 -16.63 11.89
C TYR A 286 -0.68 -16.66 12.59
N ASN A 287 -1.37 -15.54 12.64
CA ASN A 287 -2.70 -15.43 13.21
C ASN A 287 -3.72 -15.92 12.18
N GLU A 288 -4.35 -17.05 12.46
CA GLU A 288 -5.28 -17.70 11.52
C GLU A 288 -6.43 -16.81 11.08
N GLN A 289 -6.95 -15.92 11.95
CA GLN A 289 -8.02 -15.00 11.60
C GLN A 289 -7.51 -13.88 10.69
N ALA A 290 -6.34 -13.30 10.99
CA ALA A 290 -5.74 -12.26 10.15
C ALA A 290 -5.37 -12.81 8.77
N MET A 291 -4.76 -14.01 8.70
CA MET A 291 -4.46 -14.68 7.43
C MET A 291 -5.71 -14.88 6.57
N LYS A 292 -6.85 -15.21 7.18
CA LYS A 292 -8.09 -15.41 6.42
C LYS A 292 -8.68 -14.13 5.84
N GLU A 293 -8.41 -12.96 6.44
CA GLU A 293 -8.86 -11.68 5.86
C GLU A 293 -7.93 -11.23 4.72
N ILE A 294 -6.65 -11.60 4.75
CA ILE A 294 -5.65 -11.16 3.78
C ILE A 294 -5.69 -12.06 2.55
N ILE A 295 -6.06 -11.49 1.40
CA ILE A 295 -6.12 -12.20 0.12
C ILE A 295 -4.74 -12.28 -0.53
N PHE A 296 -4.00 -11.18 -0.53
CA PHE A 296 -2.65 -11.13 -1.09
C PHE A 296 -1.79 -10.14 -0.32
N PRO A 297 -0.79 -10.59 0.44
CA PRO A 297 0.12 -9.72 1.17
C PRO A 297 1.43 -9.48 0.41
N ILE A 298 2.11 -8.38 0.75
CA ILE A 298 3.55 -8.27 0.55
C ILE A 298 4.23 -8.80 1.79
N ARG A 299 4.99 -9.88 1.64
CA ARG A 299 5.67 -10.54 2.76
C ARG A 299 6.76 -9.68 3.37
N GLN A 300 6.78 -9.64 4.69
CA GLN A 300 7.81 -9.00 5.50
C GLN A 300 8.32 -9.97 6.57
N ASP A 301 9.59 -9.91 6.87
CA ASP A 301 10.22 -10.69 7.93
C ASP A 301 11.41 -9.88 8.44
N GLY A 302 11.42 -9.55 9.71
CA GLY A 302 12.40 -8.66 10.31
C GLY A 302 13.85 -9.11 10.15
N LYS A 303 14.09 -10.40 9.84
CA LYS A 303 15.44 -10.97 9.61
C LYS A 303 15.74 -11.31 8.15
N LYS A 304 14.70 -11.47 7.33
CA LYS A 304 14.87 -11.92 5.94
C LYS A 304 14.65 -10.83 4.91
N THR A 305 13.84 -9.83 5.22
CA THR A 305 13.67 -8.67 4.34
C THR A 305 14.54 -7.49 4.76
N GLU A 306 14.65 -7.20 6.05
CA GLU A 306 15.48 -6.13 6.62
C GLU A 306 15.45 -4.83 5.80
N ALA A 307 14.26 -4.41 5.36
CA ALA A 307 14.11 -3.30 4.42
C ALA A 307 13.25 -2.17 4.98
N TYR A 308 13.59 -0.93 4.63
CA TYR A 308 12.76 0.25 4.88
C TYR A 308 11.78 0.55 3.72
N ALA A 309 11.51 -0.45 2.90
CA ALA A 309 10.61 -0.33 1.74
C ALA A 309 9.16 -0.74 2.03
N GLY A 310 8.90 -1.38 3.17
CA GLY A 310 7.63 -1.98 3.53
C GLY A 310 7.07 -1.50 4.88
N SER A 311 6.61 -2.43 5.71
CA SER A 311 5.95 -2.11 6.99
C SER A 311 6.88 -1.44 8.01
N THR A 312 8.19 -1.68 7.97
CA THR A 312 9.15 -0.92 8.78
C THR A 312 9.05 0.59 8.50
N TYR A 313 8.98 0.98 7.22
CA TYR A 313 8.75 2.37 6.81
C TYR A 313 7.45 2.94 7.39
N LEU A 314 6.33 2.20 7.25
CA LEU A 314 5.03 2.65 7.73
C LEU A 314 5.05 2.89 9.24
N ILE A 315 5.53 1.92 10.01
CA ILE A 315 5.57 1.99 11.48
C ILE A 315 6.50 3.13 11.92
N SER A 316 7.73 3.16 11.40
CA SER A 316 8.74 4.12 11.83
C SER A 316 8.36 5.57 11.53
N SER A 317 7.79 5.82 10.33
CA SER A 317 7.42 7.17 9.91
C SER A 317 6.27 7.76 10.73
N MET A 318 5.34 6.93 11.19
CA MET A 318 4.13 7.35 11.91
C MET A 318 4.30 7.38 13.43
N ARG A 319 5.37 6.76 13.95
CA ARG A 319 5.60 6.64 15.38
C ARG A 319 6.26 7.88 15.97
N VAL A 320 5.77 8.30 17.14
CA VAL A 320 6.30 9.43 17.92
C VAL A 320 6.63 9.02 19.35
N SER A 321 7.46 9.82 20.02
CA SER A 321 7.79 9.62 21.45
C SER A 321 6.52 9.66 22.31
N GLY A 322 6.44 8.77 23.29
CA GLY A 322 5.31 8.65 24.20
C GLY A 322 4.17 7.75 23.70
N MET A 323 4.22 7.27 22.46
CA MET A 323 3.31 6.23 22.01
C MET A 323 3.63 4.88 22.69
N PRO A 324 2.63 4.00 22.83
CA PRO A 324 2.89 2.61 23.22
C PRO A 324 3.96 1.96 22.32
N TYR A 325 4.73 1.03 22.85
CA TYR A 325 5.72 0.30 22.08
C TYR A 325 5.06 -0.47 20.94
N ALA A 326 5.53 -0.26 19.73
CA ALA A 326 4.96 -0.83 18.51
C ALA A 326 5.75 -2.05 17.97
N GLY A 327 6.56 -2.71 18.80
CA GLY A 327 7.34 -3.89 18.39
C GLY A 327 8.63 -3.58 17.63
N THR A 328 9.03 -2.31 17.50
CA THR A 328 10.29 -1.87 16.87
C THR A 328 10.90 -0.69 17.60
N SER A 329 12.23 -0.56 17.56
CA SER A 329 12.96 0.59 18.07
C SER A 329 12.91 1.81 17.13
N GLU A 330 12.59 1.60 15.86
CA GLU A 330 12.58 2.67 14.84
C GLU A 330 11.46 3.69 15.11
N MET A 331 11.80 4.97 15.01
CA MET A 331 10.88 6.08 15.26
C MET A 331 11.35 7.32 14.50
N TRP A 332 10.70 7.62 13.38
CA TRP A 332 11.08 8.78 12.53
C TRP A 332 10.22 10.01 12.78
N SER A 333 9.02 9.86 13.29
CA SER A 333 8.13 10.97 13.70
C SER A 333 7.86 11.96 12.57
N CYS A 334 7.57 11.50 11.37
CA CYS A 334 7.47 12.38 10.19
C CYS A 334 6.17 12.27 9.39
N ASN A 335 5.39 11.19 9.54
CA ASN A 335 4.16 11.00 8.80
C ASN A 335 2.95 11.04 9.74
N PHE A 336 2.05 11.99 9.54
CA PHE A 336 0.93 12.25 10.44
C PHE A 336 -0.40 12.30 9.70
N ALA A 337 -1.46 11.85 10.37
CA ALA A 337 -2.83 11.97 9.87
C ALA A 337 -3.26 13.43 9.82
N ARG A 338 -3.80 13.85 8.68
CA ARG A 338 -4.41 15.18 8.52
C ARG A 338 -5.73 15.28 9.28
N LYS A 339 -6.18 16.51 9.54
CA LYS A 339 -7.50 16.79 10.11
C LYS A 339 -8.62 16.06 9.37
N ALA A 340 -8.57 16.00 8.04
CA ALA A 340 -9.58 15.34 7.22
C ALA A 340 -9.73 13.84 7.55
N LEU A 341 -8.64 13.14 7.86
CA LEU A 341 -8.70 11.74 8.30
C LEU A 341 -9.28 11.63 9.72
N ALA A 342 -8.79 12.43 10.66
CA ALA A 342 -9.26 12.38 12.05
C ALA A 342 -10.76 12.67 12.18
N THR A 343 -11.27 13.69 11.47
CA THR A 343 -12.69 14.08 11.51
C THR A 343 -13.65 13.04 10.93
N ARG A 344 -13.17 12.12 10.09
CA ARG A 344 -14.01 10.99 9.63
C ARG A 344 -14.44 10.07 10.75
N PHE A 345 -13.62 9.93 11.78
CA PHE A 345 -13.88 9.08 12.95
C PHE A 345 -14.58 9.81 14.09
N LEU A 346 -14.45 11.12 14.14
CA LEU A 346 -15.01 11.93 15.20
C LEU A 346 -16.26 12.65 14.65
N ASP A 347 -17.38 12.50 15.34
CA ASP A 347 -18.66 13.13 14.97
C ASP A 347 -18.62 14.63 15.31
N ILE A 348 -17.79 15.39 14.57
CA ILE A 348 -17.56 16.82 14.75
C ILE A 348 -18.00 17.55 13.49
N GLU A 349 -19.15 18.22 13.57
CA GLU A 349 -19.63 19.09 12.51
C GLU A 349 -18.86 20.42 12.48
N ASN A 350 -18.36 20.79 11.29
CA ASN A 350 -17.87 22.15 10.93
C ASN A 350 -16.88 22.83 11.91
N ASN A 351 -15.93 22.12 12.47
CA ASN A 351 -15.05 22.69 13.47
C ASN A 351 -13.83 23.41 12.88
N ASN A 352 -14.03 24.59 12.29
CA ASN A 352 -12.94 25.46 11.84
C ASN A 352 -12.11 26.06 13.00
N GLU A 353 -12.62 25.99 14.23
CA GLU A 353 -11.96 26.55 15.43
C GLU A 353 -11.25 25.49 16.27
N ALA A 354 -11.48 24.21 16.05
CA ALA A 354 -10.87 23.12 16.83
C ALA A 354 -9.42 22.88 16.41
N ASN A 355 -8.59 23.88 16.58
CA ASN A 355 -7.15 23.76 16.39
C ASN A 355 -6.47 23.01 17.55
N ASN A 356 -7.24 22.70 18.57
CA ASN A 356 -6.70 21.97 19.70
C ASN A 356 -7.54 20.70 19.95
N LEU A 357 -6.83 19.62 20.13
CA LEU A 357 -7.41 18.28 20.26
C LEU A 357 -8.30 18.17 21.51
N ALA A 358 -7.95 18.84 22.61
CA ALA A 358 -8.73 18.78 23.84
C ALA A 358 -10.16 19.29 23.62
N LYS A 359 -10.32 20.39 22.88
CA LYS A 359 -11.63 20.91 22.49
C LYS A 359 -12.39 19.89 21.63
N MET A 360 -11.73 19.30 20.63
CA MET A 360 -12.33 18.32 19.74
C MET A 360 -12.80 17.07 20.49
N LEU A 361 -11.99 16.53 21.40
CA LEU A 361 -12.33 15.36 22.21
C LEU A 361 -13.49 15.65 23.17
N SER A 362 -13.55 16.86 23.72
CA SER A 362 -14.63 17.27 24.63
C SER A 362 -15.98 17.43 23.94
N GLU A 363 -16.03 17.55 22.63
CA GLU A 363 -17.26 17.69 21.83
C GLU A 363 -17.86 16.36 21.38
N THR A 364 -17.17 15.22 21.53
CA THR A 364 -17.73 13.91 21.17
C THR A 364 -18.78 13.42 22.17
N LYS A 365 -19.79 12.68 21.69
CA LYS A 365 -20.90 12.20 22.54
C LYS A 365 -20.43 11.31 23.70
N GLU A 366 -19.55 10.36 23.41
CA GLU A 366 -19.01 9.44 24.41
C GLU A 366 -18.22 10.17 25.49
N TYR A 367 -17.39 11.09 25.10
CA TYR A 367 -16.59 11.87 26.02
C TYR A 367 -17.49 12.79 26.89
N LYS A 368 -18.48 13.48 26.33
CA LYS A 368 -19.42 14.29 27.09
C LYS A 368 -20.15 13.49 28.15
N LYS A 369 -20.64 12.31 27.81
CA LYS A 369 -21.35 11.43 28.75
C LYS A 369 -20.46 10.95 29.90
N ALA A 370 -19.23 10.53 29.60
CA ALA A 370 -18.26 10.13 30.60
C ALA A 370 -17.81 11.33 31.46
N TYR A 371 -17.66 12.49 30.84
CA TYR A 371 -17.26 13.73 31.46
C TYR A 371 -18.27 14.22 32.50
N GLU A 372 -19.56 14.20 32.21
CA GLU A 372 -20.61 14.61 33.14
C GLU A 372 -20.56 13.80 34.45
N ALA A 373 -20.25 12.51 34.37
CA ALA A 373 -20.06 11.66 35.54
C ALA A 373 -18.78 12.00 36.32
N TYR A 374 -17.71 12.40 35.64
CA TYR A 374 -16.41 12.72 36.24
C TYR A 374 -16.40 14.07 36.96
N THR A 375 -17.06 15.10 36.41
CA THR A 375 -16.97 16.47 36.91
C THR A 375 -17.73 16.73 38.20
N ASN A 376 -18.61 15.81 38.60
CA ASN A 376 -19.45 15.96 39.79
C ASN A 376 -18.57 16.14 41.07
N GLY A 377 -18.64 17.30 41.68
CA GLY A 377 -17.92 17.64 42.93
C GLY A 377 -16.44 18.01 42.74
N LYS A 378 -15.94 18.19 41.51
CA LYS A 378 -14.56 18.61 41.23
C LYS A 378 -14.42 20.11 41.03
N THR A 379 -13.24 20.63 41.40
CA THR A 379 -12.85 22.04 41.18
C THR A 379 -11.89 22.11 39.99
N PHE A 380 -12.13 23.06 39.11
CA PHE A 380 -11.35 23.29 37.89
C PHE A 380 -10.69 24.69 37.93
N ALA A 381 -9.59 24.86 37.20
CA ALA A 381 -8.92 26.15 37.04
C ALA A 381 -9.88 27.24 36.50
N ASN A 382 -10.77 26.83 35.57
CA ASN A 382 -11.90 27.65 35.16
C ASN A 382 -13.20 27.02 35.68
N ALA A 383 -13.92 27.73 36.55
CA ALA A 383 -15.18 27.23 37.15
C ALA A 383 -16.23 26.82 36.10
N GLY A 384 -16.21 27.44 34.92
CA GLY A 384 -17.08 27.06 33.80
C GLY A 384 -16.78 25.68 33.18
N ALA A 385 -15.61 25.12 33.47
CA ALA A 385 -15.22 23.78 32.98
C ALA A 385 -16.05 22.65 33.62
N ALA A 386 -16.69 22.89 34.75
CA ALA A 386 -17.58 21.91 35.39
C ALA A 386 -18.80 21.56 34.50
N SER A 387 -19.23 22.47 33.63
CA SER A 387 -20.37 22.27 32.71
C SER A 387 -20.00 22.30 31.22
N ASP A 388 -18.77 22.77 30.91
CA ASP A 388 -18.29 22.95 29.55
C ASP A 388 -16.83 22.50 29.44
N PRO A 389 -16.59 21.28 28.94
CA PRO A 389 -15.26 20.71 28.80
C PRO A 389 -14.30 21.57 27.97
N THR A 390 -14.82 22.39 27.06
CA THR A 390 -13.99 23.24 26.20
C THR A 390 -13.25 24.34 26.99
N LYS A 391 -13.63 24.55 28.24
CA LYS A 391 -13.01 25.49 29.18
C LYS A 391 -11.97 24.86 30.09
N MET A 392 -11.76 23.53 29.99
CA MET A 392 -10.69 22.85 30.70
C MET A 392 -9.32 23.21 30.13
N THR A 393 -8.34 23.23 30.99
CA THR A 393 -6.94 23.20 30.55
C THR A 393 -6.61 21.85 29.97
N GLU A 394 -5.60 21.80 29.12
CA GLU A 394 -5.12 20.54 28.51
C GLU A 394 -4.76 19.47 29.58
N ALA A 395 -4.12 19.89 30.67
CA ALA A 395 -3.80 19.03 31.81
C ALA A 395 -5.05 18.45 32.49
N GLU A 396 -6.12 19.24 32.63
CA GLU A 396 -7.40 18.79 33.21
C GLU A 396 -8.12 17.80 32.30
N VAL A 397 -8.06 17.99 30.97
CA VAL A 397 -8.60 17.02 29.99
C VAL A 397 -7.87 15.68 30.09
N ILE A 398 -6.54 15.69 30.16
CA ILE A 398 -5.72 14.49 30.32
C ILE A 398 -6.08 13.76 31.63
N ALA A 399 -6.11 14.51 32.75
CA ALA A 399 -6.43 13.93 34.06
C ALA A 399 -7.86 13.37 34.13
N ALA A 400 -8.81 14.02 33.46
CA ALA A 400 -10.18 13.52 33.38
C ALA A 400 -10.26 12.22 32.62
N ASP A 401 -9.61 12.13 31.46
CA ASP A 401 -9.59 10.92 30.64
C ASP A 401 -8.89 9.74 31.35
N GLU A 402 -7.76 9.98 31.99
CA GLU A 402 -7.04 8.97 32.78
C GLU A 402 -7.91 8.44 33.93
N ALA A 403 -8.60 9.33 34.65
CA ALA A 403 -9.47 8.95 35.76
C ALA A 403 -10.71 8.16 35.31
N LEU A 404 -11.16 8.37 34.07
CA LEU A 404 -12.25 7.61 33.46
C LEU A 404 -11.76 6.27 32.87
N GLY A 405 -10.50 5.91 33.09
CA GLY A 405 -9.88 4.67 32.62
C GLY A 405 -9.61 4.67 31.13
N GLY A 406 -9.53 5.84 30.51
CA GLY A 406 -9.23 6.04 29.11
C GLY A 406 -7.80 6.46 28.86
N SER A 407 -7.52 6.68 27.61
CA SER A 407 -6.35 7.40 27.14
C SER A 407 -6.78 8.27 25.97
N THR A 408 -6.96 9.56 26.21
CA THR A 408 -7.25 10.54 25.14
C THR A 408 -6.14 10.61 24.10
N LYS A 409 -4.99 10.01 24.41
CA LYS A 409 -3.89 9.80 23.47
C LYS A 409 -4.23 8.77 22.39
N ASN A 410 -5.19 7.88 22.65
CA ASN A 410 -5.74 6.93 21.68
C ASN A 410 -7.23 7.22 21.48
N ILE A 411 -7.63 7.62 20.29
CA ILE A 411 -8.98 8.11 20.00
C ILE A 411 -10.00 7.00 19.69
N ILE A 412 -9.62 5.72 19.65
CA ILE A 412 -10.53 4.61 19.33
C ILE A 412 -11.78 4.64 20.21
N ARG A 413 -11.57 4.79 21.51
CA ARG A 413 -12.64 4.81 22.49
C ARG A 413 -13.62 5.96 22.29
N ILE A 414 -13.09 7.12 21.90
CA ILE A 414 -13.89 8.34 21.71
C ILE A 414 -14.65 8.26 20.39
N ALA A 415 -14.03 7.71 19.37
CA ALA A 415 -14.61 7.55 18.05
C ALA A 415 -15.72 6.49 17.99
N ASN A 416 -15.78 5.59 18.97
CA ASN A 416 -16.65 4.41 18.94
C ASN A 416 -16.58 3.65 17.61
N ASP A 417 -15.35 3.47 17.11
CA ASP A 417 -15.01 2.77 15.86
C ASP A 417 -13.58 2.22 16.02
N GLU A 418 -13.43 0.91 16.07
CA GLU A 418 -12.13 0.26 16.32
C GLU A 418 -11.10 0.49 15.22
N ARG A 419 -11.53 1.02 14.07
CA ARG A 419 -10.63 1.44 12.99
C ARG A 419 -9.96 2.79 13.25
N ALA A 420 -10.40 3.56 14.24
CA ALA A 420 -9.84 4.86 14.60
C ALA A 420 -8.47 4.71 15.31
N LEU A 421 -7.52 4.01 14.69
CA LEU A 421 -6.20 3.73 15.23
C LEU A 421 -5.27 4.94 15.12
N LEU A 422 -5.67 6.01 15.81
CA LEU A 422 -4.97 7.29 15.84
C LEU A 422 -4.52 7.61 17.27
N TYR A 423 -3.38 8.31 17.39
CA TYR A 423 -2.79 8.67 18.66
C TYR A 423 -2.55 10.18 18.73
N ALA A 424 -3.04 10.79 19.78
CA ALA A 424 -3.09 12.23 19.94
C ALA A 424 -2.05 12.79 20.91
N GLY A 425 -1.27 11.97 21.58
CA GLY A 425 -0.32 12.43 22.59
C GLY A 425 0.98 12.97 22.01
N VAL A 426 1.55 13.99 22.68
CA VAL A 426 2.89 14.50 22.44
C VAL A 426 3.47 15.04 23.75
N GLY A 427 4.62 14.51 24.21
CA GLY A 427 5.39 15.07 25.31
C GLY A 427 4.61 15.40 26.59
N GLY A 428 3.49 14.73 26.87
CA GLY A 428 2.61 15.00 28.02
C GLY A 428 1.36 15.84 27.70
N GLY A 429 1.26 16.38 26.48
CA GLY A 429 0.11 17.13 25.96
C GLY A 429 -0.56 16.43 24.77
N PHE A 430 -1.31 17.20 23.99
CA PHE A 430 -1.99 16.78 22.79
C PHE A 430 -1.35 17.35 21.53
N ARG A 431 -1.40 16.59 20.45
CA ARG A 431 -1.08 17.05 19.10
C ARG A 431 -2.18 17.99 18.59
N THR A 432 -1.81 18.93 17.75
CA THR A 432 -2.78 19.80 17.09
C THR A 432 -3.36 19.10 15.84
N LEU A 433 -4.63 19.35 15.54
CA LEU A 433 -5.24 18.87 14.31
C LEU A 433 -4.95 19.77 13.11
N THR A 434 -4.59 21.02 13.36
CA THR A 434 -4.27 21.95 12.28
C THR A 434 -2.94 21.59 11.67
N THR A 435 -2.87 21.69 10.35
CA THR A 435 -1.67 21.53 9.55
C THR A 435 -1.17 22.85 8.98
N ASP A 436 -1.46 23.98 9.65
CA ASP A 436 -1.06 25.32 9.19
C ASP A 436 0.45 25.47 8.98
N GLN A 437 1.24 24.61 9.64
CA GLN A 437 2.68 24.49 9.44
C GLN A 437 3.00 23.04 9.07
N ILE A 438 3.22 22.78 7.79
CA ILE A 438 3.51 21.44 7.27
C ILE A 438 4.72 20.80 7.97
N SER A 439 5.77 21.58 8.25
CA SER A 439 6.99 21.11 8.92
C SER A 439 6.86 21.00 10.45
N GLY A 440 5.67 21.17 11.01
CA GLY A 440 5.45 21.06 12.45
C GLY A 440 5.36 19.60 12.92
N PHE A 441 6.31 19.15 13.73
CA PHE A 441 6.35 17.77 14.28
C PHE A 441 5.27 17.47 15.31
N THR A 442 4.45 18.44 15.68
CA THR A 442 3.32 18.30 16.61
C THR A 442 1.97 18.43 15.91
N ASN A 443 1.96 18.68 14.60
CA ASN A 443 0.74 18.85 13.81
C ASN A 443 0.24 17.51 13.25
N GLY A 444 -1.07 17.34 13.18
CA GLY A 444 -1.71 16.08 12.79
C GLY A 444 -1.62 15.00 13.88
N LEU A 445 -2.42 13.96 13.78
CA LEU A 445 -2.38 12.83 14.71
C LEU A 445 -1.37 11.78 14.26
N SER A 446 -0.75 11.09 15.21
CA SER A 446 0.05 9.91 14.90
C SER A 446 -0.87 8.73 14.57
N VAL A 447 -0.41 7.81 13.71
CA VAL A 447 -1.16 6.63 13.33
C VAL A 447 -0.58 5.41 14.03
N VAL A 448 -1.44 4.62 14.69
CA VAL A 448 -1.07 3.39 15.41
C VAL A 448 -1.61 2.13 14.72
N LYS A 449 -2.05 2.26 13.48
CA LYS A 449 -2.61 1.16 12.69
C LYS A 449 -1.57 0.07 12.44
N TRP A 450 -0.39 0.47 11.98
CA TRP A 450 0.71 -0.42 11.67
C TRP A 450 1.57 -0.66 12.89
N GLN A 451 1.78 -1.92 13.26
CA GLN A 451 2.56 -2.31 14.43
C GLN A 451 3.34 -3.60 14.16
N ASN A 452 4.57 -3.68 14.68
CA ASN A 452 5.34 -4.93 14.73
C ASN A 452 5.08 -5.71 16.03
N SER A 453 4.30 -5.15 16.98
CA SER A 453 3.79 -5.90 18.12
C SER A 453 2.93 -7.06 17.64
N ARG A 454 2.96 -8.17 18.37
CA ARG A 454 2.26 -9.41 17.99
C ARG A 454 1.00 -9.58 18.84
N SER A 455 -0.08 -10.03 18.22
CA SER A 455 -1.37 -10.25 18.89
C SER A 455 -1.34 -11.34 19.95
N ASP A 456 -0.36 -12.24 19.89
CA ASP A 456 -0.11 -13.31 20.85
C ASP A 456 0.81 -12.89 22.00
N ASN A 457 1.25 -11.61 22.06
CA ASN A 457 2.22 -11.06 23.00
C ASN A 457 3.63 -11.67 22.91
N SER A 458 3.93 -12.45 21.89
CA SER A 458 5.30 -12.92 21.64
C SER A 458 6.20 -11.79 21.14
N THR A 459 7.51 -12.00 21.24
CA THR A 459 8.48 -11.03 20.78
C THR A 459 8.61 -11.07 19.24
N PRO A 460 8.65 -9.93 18.54
CA PRO A 460 9.00 -9.87 17.13
C PRO A 460 10.35 -10.53 16.81
N SER A 461 10.53 -10.96 15.57
CA SER A 461 11.75 -11.66 15.13
C SER A 461 12.99 -10.78 15.22
N ASP A 462 12.81 -9.46 15.00
CA ASP A 462 13.85 -8.44 15.08
C ASP A 462 13.34 -7.19 15.83
N GLY A 463 14.26 -6.49 16.50
CA GLY A 463 13.94 -5.27 17.27
C GLY A 463 13.89 -3.99 16.44
N LYS A 464 14.36 -4.02 15.19
CA LYS A 464 14.45 -2.89 14.28
C LYS A 464 13.49 -3.04 13.11
N PHE A 465 13.62 -4.12 12.35
CA PHE A 465 12.81 -4.39 11.18
C PHE A 465 11.51 -5.13 11.51
N SER A 466 10.47 -4.86 10.73
CA SER A 466 9.13 -5.36 10.99
C SER A 466 8.86 -6.72 10.36
N ASP A 467 8.12 -7.56 11.10
CA ASP A 467 7.53 -8.83 10.62
C ASP A 467 6.17 -8.63 9.93
N THR A 468 5.55 -7.45 10.09
CA THR A 468 4.18 -7.22 9.66
C THR A 468 4.05 -7.26 8.15
N ASP A 469 3.39 -8.26 7.61
CA ASP A 469 3.05 -8.33 6.20
C ASP A 469 2.09 -7.21 5.82
N ILE A 470 2.20 -6.71 4.59
CA ILE A 470 1.33 -5.63 4.10
C ILE A 470 0.18 -6.24 3.31
N PRO A 471 -1.08 -6.15 3.80
CA PRO A 471 -2.25 -6.63 3.06
C PRO A 471 -2.50 -5.77 1.81
N LEU A 472 -1.99 -6.19 0.65
CA LEU A 472 -2.19 -5.47 -0.61
C LEU A 472 -3.62 -5.65 -1.15
N PHE A 473 -4.17 -6.86 -0.97
CA PHE A 473 -5.59 -7.16 -1.14
C PHE A 473 -6.10 -7.84 0.11
N ARG A 474 -7.25 -7.39 0.61
CA ARG A 474 -7.94 -8.00 1.75
C ARG A 474 -9.46 -7.97 1.58
N LEU A 475 -10.14 -8.85 2.27
CA LEU A 475 -11.57 -9.11 2.08
C LEU A 475 -12.45 -7.87 2.23
N ALA A 476 -12.09 -6.93 3.11
CA ALA A 476 -12.82 -5.68 3.27
C ALA A 476 -12.90 -4.85 1.97
N GLU A 477 -11.90 -4.93 1.09
CA GLU A 477 -11.95 -4.28 -0.22
C GLU A 477 -13.05 -4.87 -1.11
N ILE A 478 -13.23 -6.18 -1.03
CA ILE A 478 -14.22 -6.88 -1.85
C ILE A 478 -15.65 -6.44 -1.46
N TYR A 479 -15.93 -6.30 -0.16
CA TYR A 479 -17.19 -5.76 0.34
C TYR A 479 -17.43 -4.33 -0.17
N LEU A 480 -16.48 -3.42 -0.01
CA LEU A 480 -16.64 -2.03 -0.44
C LEU A 480 -16.70 -1.90 -1.98
N THR A 481 -15.94 -2.71 -2.71
CA THR A 481 -15.97 -2.75 -4.18
C THR A 481 -17.37 -3.16 -4.66
N ARG A 482 -17.96 -4.21 -4.07
CA ARG A 482 -19.29 -4.69 -4.44
C ARG A 482 -20.36 -3.65 -4.12
N ALA A 483 -20.32 -3.06 -2.93
CA ALA A 483 -21.27 -2.02 -2.52
C ALA A 483 -21.19 -0.77 -3.42
N GLU A 484 -19.98 -0.29 -3.74
CA GLU A 484 -19.79 0.84 -4.63
C GLU A 484 -20.22 0.53 -6.06
N ALA A 485 -19.87 -0.65 -6.58
CA ALA A 485 -20.23 -1.07 -7.93
C ALA A 485 -21.76 -1.18 -8.09
N LYS A 486 -22.47 -1.76 -7.12
CA LYS A 486 -23.94 -1.81 -7.10
C LYS A 486 -24.56 -0.41 -7.11
N TYR A 487 -24.02 0.50 -6.29
CA TYR A 487 -24.51 1.88 -6.26
C TYR A 487 -24.26 2.61 -7.59
N ARG A 488 -23.06 2.48 -8.18
CA ARG A 488 -22.73 3.11 -9.47
C ARG A 488 -23.50 2.53 -10.64
N LEU A 489 -23.81 1.23 -10.60
CA LEU A 489 -24.55 0.54 -11.67
C LEU A 489 -25.99 1.02 -11.77
N ASN A 490 -26.71 1.10 -10.65
CA ASN A 490 -28.15 1.32 -10.66
C ASN A 490 -28.71 2.05 -9.40
N GLY A 491 -27.86 2.59 -8.53
CA GLY A 491 -28.27 3.26 -7.30
C GLY A 491 -28.65 2.33 -6.14
N THR A 492 -28.37 1.03 -6.24
CA THR A 492 -28.65 0.08 -5.15
C THR A 492 -27.84 0.44 -3.91
N GLN A 493 -28.50 0.61 -2.78
CA GLN A 493 -27.90 0.87 -1.48
C GLN A 493 -27.60 -0.45 -0.78
N ASP A 494 -26.36 -0.92 -0.90
CA ASP A 494 -25.90 -2.14 -0.24
C ASP A 494 -25.54 -1.85 1.22
N LEU A 495 -26.56 -1.90 2.09
CA LEU A 495 -26.37 -1.72 3.53
C LEU A 495 -25.69 -2.93 4.17
N GLU A 496 -25.87 -4.12 3.62
CA GLU A 496 -25.32 -5.36 4.17
C GLU A 496 -23.79 -5.34 4.13
N ASP A 497 -23.21 -5.14 2.96
CA ASP A 497 -21.76 -5.13 2.77
C ASP A 497 -21.07 -4.04 3.60
N ILE A 498 -21.63 -2.84 3.64
CA ILE A 498 -21.05 -1.75 4.42
C ILE A 498 -21.17 -2.01 5.92
N ASN A 499 -22.34 -2.43 6.38
CA ASN A 499 -22.55 -2.67 7.81
C ASN A 499 -21.83 -3.92 8.30
N GLU A 500 -21.48 -4.86 7.42
CA GLU A 500 -20.61 -5.98 7.75
C GLU A 500 -19.23 -5.50 8.26
N LEU A 501 -18.63 -4.54 7.58
CA LEU A 501 -17.36 -3.94 8.00
C LEU A 501 -17.51 -3.08 9.26
N ARG A 502 -18.61 -2.35 9.36
CA ARG A 502 -18.89 -1.52 10.53
C ARG A 502 -19.18 -2.37 11.78
N ASN A 503 -19.91 -3.47 11.61
CA ASN A 503 -20.15 -4.43 12.69
C ASN A 503 -18.82 -5.09 13.17
N ARG A 504 -17.93 -5.46 12.24
CA ARG A 504 -16.59 -5.94 12.57
C ARG A 504 -15.80 -4.94 13.44
N ALA A 505 -15.96 -3.65 13.15
CA ALA A 505 -15.28 -2.56 13.85
C ALA A 505 -16.06 -2.01 15.05
N HIS A 506 -17.15 -2.67 15.46
CA HIS A 506 -18.07 -2.21 16.50
C HIS A 506 -18.56 -0.78 16.30
N ALA A 507 -18.57 -0.29 15.05
CA ALA A 507 -19.02 1.04 14.69
C ALA A 507 -20.54 1.07 14.44
N THR A 508 -21.16 2.22 14.68
CA THR A 508 -22.62 2.39 14.46
C THR A 508 -22.97 2.10 13.00
N PRO A 509 -23.91 1.18 12.71
CA PRO A 509 -24.35 0.89 11.35
C PRO A 509 -24.91 2.12 10.64
N VAL A 510 -24.68 2.21 9.33
CA VAL A 510 -25.34 3.24 8.48
C VAL A 510 -26.75 2.80 8.09
N SER A 511 -27.65 3.76 7.92
CA SER A 511 -29.04 3.54 7.50
C SER A 511 -29.30 3.90 6.03
N ALA A 512 -28.32 4.48 5.35
CA ALA A 512 -28.39 4.84 3.94
C ALA A 512 -27.00 4.80 3.30
N VAL A 513 -26.94 4.53 2.00
CA VAL A 513 -25.71 4.51 1.20
C VAL A 513 -25.81 5.51 0.06
N ASN A 514 -24.78 6.30 -0.11
CA ASN A 514 -24.56 7.18 -1.25
C ASN A 514 -23.06 7.34 -1.50
N LEU A 515 -22.66 8.05 -2.54
CA LEU A 515 -21.23 8.22 -2.87
C LEU A 515 -20.43 8.89 -1.76
N ALA A 516 -21.01 9.78 -0.96
CA ALA A 516 -20.32 10.42 0.15
C ALA A 516 -20.07 9.42 1.30
N VAL A 517 -21.07 8.60 1.63
CA VAL A 517 -20.94 7.51 2.62
C VAL A 517 -19.90 6.50 2.15
N LEU A 518 -19.93 6.08 0.88
CA LEU A 518 -18.96 5.14 0.30
C LEU A 518 -17.54 5.68 0.38
N LEU A 519 -17.28 6.92 -0.07
CA LEU A 519 -15.94 7.52 -0.01
C LEU A 519 -15.43 7.66 1.43
N ASN A 520 -16.33 7.97 2.36
CA ASN A 520 -16.00 8.05 3.78
C ASN A 520 -15.65 6.66 4.36
N GLU A 521 -16.40 5.63 3.97
CA GLU A 521 -16.16 4.25 4.41
C GLU A 521 -14.84 3.70 3.85
N TRP A 522 -14.51 3.98 2.56
CA TRP A 522 -13.19 3.71 1.99
C TRP A 522 -12.07 4.36 2.81
N GLY A 523 -12.24 5.64 3.18
CA GLY A 523 -11.24 6.35 3.97
C GLY A 523 -11.14 5.88 5.43
N LYS A 524 -12.22 5.35 6.04
CA LYS A 524 -12.16 4.75 7.39
C LYS A 524 -11.50 3.38 7.39
N GLU A 525 -11.79 2.59 6.37
CA GLU A 525 -11.31 1.22 6.28
C GLU A 525 -9.85 1.15 5.81
N PHE A 526 -9.48 1.95 4.79
CA PHE A 526 -8.23 1.80 4.05
C PHE A 526 -7.21 2.93 4.23
N TYR A 527 -7.40 3.85 5.20
CA TYR A 527 -6.41 4.90 5.40
C TYR A 527 -5.01 4.33 5.64
N MET A 528 -4.01 5.00 5.10
CA MET A 528 -2.61 4.59 5.18
C MET A 528 -2.33 3.17 4.62
N GLU A 529 -3.08 2.74 3.61
CA GLU A 529 -2.83 1.49 2.88
C GLU A 529 -2.43 1.70 1.42
N GLY A 530 -2.03 2.91 1.03
CA GLY A 530 -1.45 3.19 -0.28
C GLY A 530 -2.47 3.23 -1.43
N ARG A 531 -3.66 3.82 -1.23
CA ARG A 531 -4.71 3.86 -2.26
C ARG A 531 -5.53 5.16 -2.35
N ARG A 532 -5.42 6.06 -1.39
CA ARG A 532 -6.36 7.19 -1.23
C ARG A 532 -6.47 8.08 -2.45
N ARG A 533 -5.37 8.37 -3.16
CA ARG A 533 -5.40 9.15 -4.40
C ARG A 533 -6.33 8.51 -5.45
N SER A 534 -6.21 7.21 -5.69
CA SER A 534 -7.05 6.48 -6.66
C SER A 534 -8.53 6.56 -6.29
N ASP A 535 -8.88 6.42 -5.01
CA ASP A 535 -10.25 6.60 -4.54
C ASP A 535 -10.74 8.02 -4.80
N LEU A 536 -9.96 9.05 -4.46
CA LEU A 536 -10.32 10.45 -4.70
C LEU A 536 -10.47 10.76 -6.20
N VAL A 537 -9.65 10.18 -7.08
CA VAL A 537 -9.78 10.32 -8.53
C VAL A 537 -11.09 9.69 -9.02
N ARG A 538 -11.39 8.45 -8.61
CA ARG A 538 -12.62 7.74 -8.97
C ARG A 538 -13.90 8.46 -8.51
N PHE A 539 -13.85 9.13 -7.38
CA PHE A 539 -14.95 9.94 -6.86
C PHE A 539 -14.94 11.39 -7.36
N GLU A 540 -14.05 11.75 -8.30
CA GLU A 540 -13.88 13.11 -8.83
C GLU A 540 -13.60 14.16 -7.74
N LYS A 541 -12.85 13.78 -6.71
CA LYS A 541 -12.52 14.64 -5.55
C LYS A 541 -11.04 15.03 -5.53
N PHE A 542 -10.17 14.36 -6.30
CA PHE A 542 -8.74 14.66 -6.29
C PHE A 542 -8.44 16.00 -6.97
N ALA A 543 -8.74 16.15 -8.25
CA ALA A 543 -8.60 17.42 -8.97
C ALA A 543 -9.84 18.32 -8.83
N GLY A 544 -9.73 19.57 -9.28
CA GLY A 544 -10.82 20.55 -9.24
C GLY A 544 -11.11 21.08 -7.83
N ASN A 545 -12.30 21.68 -7.69
CA ASN A 545 -12.73 22.37 -6.48
C ASN A 545 -13.86 21.66 -5.70
N LYS A 546 -14.28 20.46 -6.12
CA LYS A 546 -15.35 19.71 -5.45
C LYS A 546 -14.98 19.24 -4.04
N TYR A 547 -13.68 19.13 -3.76
CA TYR A 547 -13.14 18.77 -2.46
C TYR A 547 -11.77 19.41 -2.25
N ILE A 548 -11.63 20.16 -1.17
CA ILE A 548 -10.42 20.91 -0.82
C ILE A 548 -9.95 20.46 0.56
N TRP A 549 -8.67 20.23 0.69
CA TRP A 549 -7.99 19.97 1.96
C TRP A 549 -6.76 20.86 2.10
N ASP A 550 -6.24 21.00 3.31
CA ASP A 550 -5.12 21.86 3.62
C ASP A 550 -3.90 21.55 2.74
N PHE A 551 -3.27 22.57 2.19
CA PHE A 551 -2.12 22.53 1.27
C PHE A 551 -2.36 21.89 -0.10
N LYS A 552 -3.56 21.46 -0.45
CA LYS A 552 -3.88 21.13 -1.83
C LYS A 552 -3.55 22.33 -2.73
N GLY A 553 -2.73 22.13 -3.77
CA GLY A 553 -2.31 23.19 -4.68
C GLY A 553 -1.37 24.24 -4.06
N GLY A 554 -0.66 23.90 -2.98
CA GLY A 554 0.38 24.74 -2.35
C GLY A 554 -0.14 25.92 -1.54
N VAL A 555 -1.44 25.95 -1.23
CA VAL A 555 -2.07 27.00 -0.41
C VAL A 555 -2.50 26.41 0.93
N SER A 556 -2.21 27.07 2.04
CA SER A 556 -2.48 26.59 3.40
C SER A 556 -3.92 26.09 3.58
N LYS A 557 -4.93 26.82 3.08
CA LYS A 557 -6.35 26.40 3.13
C LYS A 557 -6.76 25.53 1.95
N GLY A 558 -5.82 25.14 1.10
CA GLY A 558 -6.06 24.41 -0.13
C GLY A 558 -6.70 25.25 -1.25
N THR A 559 -6.50 24.81 -2.47
CA THR A 559 -7.12 25.38 -3.67
C THR A 559 -7.40 24.31 -4.71
N SER A 560 -8.08 24.70 -5.77
CA SER A 560 -8.32 23.82 -6.93
C SER A 560 -7.01 23.51 -7.65
N VAL A 561 -6.83 22.26 -8.09
CA VAL A 561 -5.75 21.84 -8.98
C VAL A 561 -6.30 21.37 -10.32
N ASP A 562 -5.51 21.49 -11.38
CA ASP A 562 -5.94 21.08 -12.73
C ASP A 562 -6.12 19.55 -12.83
N LYS A 563 -7.00 19.12 -13.72
CA LYS A 563 -7.32 17.69 -13.90
C LYS A 563 -6.15 16.84 -14.39
N HIS A 564 -5.13 17.43 -15.03
CA HIS A 564 -3.96 16.64 -15.45
C HIS A 564 -3.24 15.98 -14.28
N PHE A 565 -3.33 16.55 -13.06
CA PHE A 565 -2.79 15.94 -11.85
C PHE A 565 -3.52 14.66 -11.40
N ASN A 566 -4.61 14.26 -12.05
CA ASN A 566 -5.21 12.94 -11.82
C ASN A 566 -4.30 11.78 -12.26
N VAL A 567 -3.31 12.05 -13.09
CA VAL A 567 -2.26 11.09 -13.48
C VAL A 567 -0.88 11.71 -13.26
N TYR A 568 0.13 10.89 -13.08
CA TYR A 568 1.51 11.34 -13.00
C TYR A 568 2.12 11.50 -14.41
N PRO A 569 3.13 12.38 -14.57
CA PRO A 569 3.88 12.48 -15.82
C PRO A 569 4.72 11.23 -16.07
N ILE A 570 4.97 10.93 -17.33
CA ILE A 570 6.04 10.00 -17.69
C ILE A 570 7.37 10.71 -17.40
N PRO A 571 8.30 10.06 -16.66
CA PRO A 571 9.57 10.68 -16.34
C PRO A 571 10.33 11.16 -17.59
N SER A 572 10.90 12.36 -17.53
CA SER A 572 11.64 12.93 -18.67
C SER A 572 12.84 12.07 -19.10
N LYS A 573 13.42 11.29 -18.18
CA LYS A 573 14.47 10.32 -18.49
C LYS A 573 13.97 9.22 -19.44
N ASP A 574 12.73 8.73 -19.23
CA ASP A 574 12.17 7.68 -20.07
C ASP A 574 11.79 8.22 -21.44
N THR A 575 11.07 9.34 -21.54
CA THR A 575 10.70 9.94 -22.83
C THR A 575 11.91 10.38 -23.67
N SER A 576 13.05 10.67 -23.01
CA SER A 576 14.30 10.98 -23.71
C SER A 576 15.02 9.74 -24.26
N ASN A 577 14.90 8.60 -23.58
CA ASN A 577 15.62 7.36 -23.92
C ASN A 577 14.76 6.39 -24.76
N ASN A 578 13.45 6.48 -24.66
CA ASN A 578 12.51 5.64 -25.39
C ASN A 578 11.58 6.49 -26.27
N PRO A 579 11.86 6.60 -27.58
CA PRO A 579 11.05 7.40 -28.49
C PRO A 579 9.62 6.86 -28.69
N ASN A 580 9.34 5.64 -28.27
CA ASN A 580 7.99 5.05 -28.33
C ASN A 580 7.08 5.59 -27.22
N MET A 581 7.65 6.23 -26.18
CA MET A 581 6.89 6.77 -25.06
C MET A 581 6.59 8.25 -25.22
N HIS A 582 5.34 8.64 -25.00
CA HIS A 582 4.88 10.02 -25.11
C HIS A 582 4.43 10.55 -23.74
N GLN A 583 4.67 11.83 -23.51
CA GLN A 583 4.28 12.49 -22.27
C GLN A 583 2.75 12.56 -22.12
N ASN A 584 2.27 12.52 -20.88
CA ASN A 584 0.88 12.81 -20.56
C ASN A 584 0.56 14.30 -20.85
N PRO A 585 -0.68 14.62 -21.29
CA PRO A 585 -1.03 16.00 -21.64
C PRO A 585 -0.77 17.00 -20.51
N LYS A 586 -0.23 18.16 -20.84
CA LYS A 586 0.11 19.28 -19.95
C LYS A 586 1.35 19.11 -19.06
N TYR A 587 2.12 18.03 -19.21
CA TYR A 587 3.42 17.87 -18.56
C TYR A 587 4.58 18.19 -19.50
#